data_413b22b8260a38f56f2e311e0500173a
#
_entry.id   413b22b8260a38f56f2e311e0500173a
#
_cell.length_a   1.000
_cell.length_b   1.000
_cell.length_c   1.000
_cell.angle_alpha   90.00
_cell.angle_beta   90.00
_cell.angle_gamma   90.00
#
_symmetry.space_group_name_H-M   'P 1'
#
loop_
_entity.id
_entity.type
_entity.pdbx_description
1 polymer ?
#
loop_
_entity_poly.entity_id
_entity_poly.type
_entity_poly.pdbx_seq_one_letter_code
_entity_poly.pdbx_strand_id
1 'polypeptide(L)'
;MAPSLKRAFQTAKKRWVNTMNNTLQAEYAQKLTTPEQAVKAIHSGDWVDYGWAASTVHDLDIALAARAEELTDVKVRGGILLEMPAIFQVPDAGKHFSWFSWHMSGFERHAPDPTMVTYVPIRFSEVPRYYTDNMDPIDVAMFEVAPMDEHGYFNFGPSATGMAAMCARAKHIIVEVNAAMPRCLGGSNVGIHISNVDEIVEMKEPKMRCMPAPAPATEIDKAVARQIVAQIPDGACLQLGIGGMPNAVGSLIADSDLKDLAVHTEMYVDAFVDMAEKGKITCARKPIDTGRQVYAFAEGSQKLYDYLDNNPACMSASVGYVNDVRVISSIPNMISINNVVNLDLYGQINAESNGTRQITGAGGQLDFVMGAYLSEGGKSFICCSSSFKNKKTGKTESRILPVLHPGSTVTDTRANVQYVVTEYGMVNLKGASLWERAEKLISIAHPDCREELIAAAEKQGIWRQSNKR
;
A
#
# COMPACT_ATOMS: atom_id res chain seq x y z
N MET A 1 19.05 -0.64 48.98
CA MET A 1 20.33 -1.04 48.36
C MET A 1 21.40 -0.05 48.73
N ALA A 2 22.52 -0.52 49.24
CA ALA A 2 23.64 0.34 49.62
C ALA A 2 24.20 1.09 48.40
N PRO A 3 24.67 2.34 48.53
CA PRO A 3 25.20 3.15 47.42
C PRO A 3 26.32 2.49 46.63
N SER A 4 27.14 1.63 47.28
CA SER A 4 28.20 0.84 46.67
C SER A 4 27.70 -0.23 45.68
N LEU A 5 26.57 -0.88 46.00
CA LEU A 5 25.94 -1.87 45.10
C LEU A 5 25.31 -1.23 43.86
N LYS A 6 24.67 -0.05 43.97
CA LYS A 6 24.16 0.71 42.82
C LYS A 6 25.29 1.11 41.87
N ARG A 7 26.42 1.56 42.40
CA ARG A 7 27.58 1.97 41.60
C ARG A 7 28.25 0.77 40.88
N ALA A 8 28.37 -0.37 41.58
CA ALA A 8 28.87 -1.61 40.99
C ALA A 8 27.94 -2.13 39.84
N PHE A 9 26.61 -2.06 40.06
CA PHE A 9 25.61 -2.45 39.07
C PHE A 9 25.63 -1.54 37.82
N GLN A 10 25.77 -0.23 38.03
CA GLN A 10 25.89 0.73 36.96
C GLN A 10 27.21 0.55 36.15
N THR A 11 28.31 0.26 36.83
CA THR A 11 29.59 0.00 36.20
C THR A 11 29.57 -1.31 35.41
N ALA A 12 28.99 -2.38 35.97
CA ALA A 12 28.82 -3.66 35.29
C ALA A 12 27.90 -3.52 34.04
N LYS A 13 26.79 -2.80 34.18
CA LYS A 13 25.87 -2.50 33.08
C LYS A 13 26.55 -1.71 31.96
N LYS A 14 27.33 -0.68 32.30
CA LYS A 14 28.09 0.12 31.30
C LYS A 14 29.16 -0.72 30.60
N ARG A 15 29.84 -1.62 31.31
CA ARG A 15 30.86 -2.50 30.73
C ARG A 15 30.22 -3.56 29.82
N TRP A 16 29.06 -4.09 30.19
CA TRP A 16 28.31 -5.05 29.38
C TRP A 16 27.80 -4.43 28.08
N VAL A 17 27.18 -3.25 28.16
CA VAL A 17 26.73 -2.48 26.98
C VAL A 17 27.89 -2.16 26.04
N ASN A 18 29.03 -1.68 26.59
CA ASN A 18 30.22 -1.40 25.73
C ASN A 18 30.80 -2.67 25.08
N THR A 19 30.75 -3.80 25.75
CA THR A 19 31.23 -5.08 25.18
C THR A 19 30.29 -5.57 24.06
N MET A 20 28.97 -5.49 24.25
CA MET A 20 27.98 -5.83 23.21
C MET A 20 28.11 -4.90 22.01
N ASN A 21 28.20 -3.59 22.21
CA ASN A 21 28.38 -2.64 21.12
C ASN A 21 29.64 -2.92 20.32
N ASN A 22 30.75 -3.26 20.95
CA ASN A 22 31.99 -3.63 20.26
C ASN A 22 31.83 -4.91 19.42
N THR A 23 31.06 -5.89 19.91
CA THR A 23 30.80 -7.14 19.17
C THR A 23 29.89 -6.88 17.95
N LEU A 24 28.82 -6.10 18.12
CA LEU A 24 27.91 -5.74 17.03
C LEU A 24 28.60 -4.90 15.95
N GLN A 25 29.45 -3.95 16.36
CA GLN A 25 30.23 -3.15 15.41
C GLN A 25 31.28 -4.00 14.66
N ALA A 26 31.88 -4.98 15.32
CA ALA A 26 32.80 -5.91 14.66
C ALA A 26 32.07 -6.81 13.64
N GLU A 27 30.89 -7.31 13.99
CA GLU A 27 30.03 -8.09 13.09
C GLU A 27 29.57 -7.24 11.90
N TYR A 28 29.16 -5.99 12.13
CA TYR A 28 28.80 -5.04 11.07
C TYR A 28 29.95 -4.84 10.10
N ALA A 29 31.14 -4.54 10.62
CA ALA A 29 32.34 -4.33 9.80
C ALA A 29 32.75 -5.59 9.01
N GLN A 30 32.50 -6.79 9.55
CA GLN A 30 32.78 -8.06 8.87
C GLN A 30 31.80 -8.30 7.69
N LYS A 31 30.52 -7.90 7.84
CA LYS A 31 29.47 -8.09 6.83
C LYS A 31 29.38 -6.93 5.83
N LEU A 32 30.04 -5.81 6.12
CA LEU A 32 30.04 -4.64 5.25
C LEU A 32 30.79 -4.93 3.95
N THR A 33 30.14 -4.68 2.84
CA THR A 33 30.68 -4.91 1.49
C THR A 33 30.22 -3.85 0.51
N THR A 34 30.66 -3.95 -0.76
CA THR A 34 30.18 -3.06 -1.82
C THR A 34 28.98 -3.65 -2.55
N PRO A 35 28.12 -2.84 -3.20
CA PRO A 35 27.01 -3.35 -4.00
C PRO A 35 27.46 -4.39 -5.03
N GLU A 36 28.60 -4.13 -5.71
CA GLU A 36 29.15 -4.99 -6.77
C GLU A 36 29.65 -6.36 -6.24
N GLN A 37 30.04 -6.43 -4.96
CA GLN A 37 30.41 -7.70 -4.34
C GLN A 37 29.16 -8.45 -3.85
N ALA A 38 28.25 -7.74 -3.17
CA ALA A 38 27.04 -8.32 -2.63
C ALA A 38 26.18 -9.01 -3.70
N VAL A 39 25.97 -8.38 -4.85
CA VAL A 39 25.15 -8.95 -5.93
C VAL A 39 25.78 -10.18 -6.59
N LYS A 40 27.03 -10.55 -6.26
CA LYS A 40 27.63 -11.82 -6.73
C LYS A 40 26.97 -13.06 -6.14
N ALA A 41 26.25 -12.91 -5.05
CA ALA A 41 25.41 -13.96 -4.49
C ALA A 41 24.28 -14.39 -5.41
N ILE A 42 23.93 -13.55 -6.42
CA ILE A 42 22.84 -13.81 -7.36
C ILE A 42 23.36 -14.56 -8.58
N HIS A 43 22.69 -15.66 -8.95
CA HIS A 43 23.00 -16.52 -10.07
C HIS A 43 21.85 -16.62 -11.06
N SER A 44 22.13 -17.10 -12.27
CA SER A 44 21.08 -17.36 -13.27
C SER A 44 20.05 -18.35 -12.73
N GLY A 45 18.78 -18.04 -12.93
CA GLY A 45 17.65 -18.84 -12.46
C GLY A 45 17.15 -18.53 -11.05
N ASP A 46 17.87 -17.70 -10.27
CA ASP A 46 17.53 -17.38 -8.90
C ASP A 46 16.20 -16.57 -8.79
N TRP A 47 15.53 -16.74 -7.65
CA TRP A 47 14.50 -15.85 -7.16
C TRP A 47 15.11 -14.77 -6.26
N VAL A 48 14.95 -13.53 -6.66
CA VAL A 48 15.40 -12.34 -5.93
C VAL A 48 14.20 -11.54 -5.47
N ASP A 49 14.20 -11.05 -4.23
CA ASP A 49 13.14 -10.19 -3.72
C ASP A 49 13.71 -8.80 -3.36
N TYR A 50 13.06 -7.75 -3.87
CA TYR A 50 13.51 -6.35 -3.73
C TYR A 50 12.85 -5.59 -2.57
N GLY A 51 12.14 -6.30 -1.71
CA GLY A 51 11.32 -5.63 -0.70
C GLY A 51 10.08 -4.95 -1.31
N TRP A 52 9.56 -3.95 -0.60
CA TRP A 52 8.26 -3.33 -0.89
C TRP A 52 8.33 -1.81 -0.77
N ALA A 53 7.74 -1.10 -1.73
CA ALA A 53 7.52 0.34 -1.64
C ALA A 53 8.83 1.10 -1.33
N ALA A 54 8.89 1.87 -0.26
CA ALA A 54 10.07 2.62 0.16
C ALA A 54 11.29 1.75 0.57
N SER A 55 11.11 0.42 0.68
CA SER A 55 12.21 -0.52 0.98
C SER A 55 12.86 -1.14 -0.27
N THR A 56 12.43 -0.76 -1.48
CA THR A 56 13.04 -1.22 -2.74
C THR A 56 14.48 -0.71 -2.85
N VAL A 57 15.41 -1.60 -3.21
CA VAL A 57 16.86 -1.28 -3.31
C VAL A 57 17.21 -0.32 -4.45
N HIS A 58 18.31 0.40 -4.30
CA HIS A 58 18.82 1.36 -5.30
C HIS A 58 20.22 1.01 -5.79
N ASP A 59 21.24 1.09 -4.94
CA ASP A 59 22.64 0.82 -5.33
C ASP A 59 22.84 -0.66 -5.68
N LEU A 60 22.14 -1.56 -4.98
CA LEU A 60 22.14 -2.99 -5.29
C LEU A 60 21.47 -3.29 -6.63
N ASP A 61 20.39 -2.59 -6.98
CA ASP A 61 19.73 -2.72 -8.28
C ASP A 61 20.63 -2.26 -9.44
N ILE A 62 21.33 -1.13 -9.27
CA ILE A 62 22.32 -0.64 -10.24
C ILE A 62 23.44 -1.67 -10.42
N ALA A 63 23.95 -2.24 -9.33
CA ALA A 63 25.01 -3.24 -9.37
C ALA A 63 24.54 -4.56 -10.03
N LEU A 64 23.30 -4.98 -9.78
CA LEU A 64 22.71 -6.15 -10.44
C LEU A 64 22.52 -5.91 -11.94
N ALA A 65 22.00 -4.74 -12.32
CA ALA A 65 21.85 -4.35 -13.72
C ALA A 65 23.18 -4.39 -14.50
N ALA A 66 24.29 -4.00 -13.87
CA ALA A 66 25.63 -4.05 -14.46
C ALA A 66 26.09 -5.49 -14.77
N ARG A 67 25.48 -6.51 -14.16
CA ARG A 67 25.77 -7.93 -14.38
C ARG A 67 24.84 -8.60 -15.40
N ALA A 68 24.00 -7.85 -16.11
CA ALA A 68 22.99 -8.42 -17.01
C ALA A 68 23.59 -9.45 -17.99
N GLU A 69 24.69 -9.13 -18.66
CA GLU A 69 25.34 -10.01 -19.63
C GLU A 69 25.86 -11.35 -19.05
N GLU A 70 26.03 -11.42 -17.72
CA GLU A 70 26.46 -12.63 -17.01
C GLU A 70 25.28 -13.51 -16.58
N LEU A 71 24.05 -12.95 -16.57
CA LEU A 71 22.88 -13.54 -15.93
C LEU A 71 21.77 -13.84 -16.94
N THR A 72 21.05 -14.93 -16.70
CA THR A 72 19.85 -15.31 -17.46
C THR A 72 18.78 -15.83 -16.51
N ASP A 73 17.50 -15.54 -16.83
CA ASP A 73 16.32 -16.04 -16.09
C ASP A 73 16.33 -15.70 -14.59
N VAL A 74 16.86 -14.54 -14.19
CA VAL A 74 16.75 -14.07 -12.81
C VAL A 74 15.33 -13.52 -12.59
N LYS A 75 14.63 -14.09 -11.64
CA LYS A 75 13.24 -13.77 -11.31
C LYS A 75 13.20 -12.79 -10.15
N VAL A 76 12.73 -11.57 -10.39
CA VAL A 76 12.71 -10.51 -9.38
C VAL A 76 11.27 -10.23 -8.95
N ARG A 77 11.03 -10.26 -7.64
CA ARG A 77 9.76 -9.84 -7.02
C ARG A 77 9.87 -8.44 -6.46
N GLY A 78 8.83 -7.66 -6.66
CA GLY A 78 8.71 -6.31 -6.11
C GLY A 78 7.35 -5.72 -6.41
N GLY A 79 7.15 -4.47 -6.06
CA GLY A 79 5.92 -3.76 -6.38
C GLY A 79 5.82 -2.44 -5.64
N ILE A 80 4.91 -1.60 -6.10
CA ILE A 80 4.73 -0.23 -5.60
C ILE A 80 6.04 0.56 -5.77
N LEU A 81 6.53 0.59 -7.00
CA LEU A 81 7.80 1.25 -7.32
C LEU A 81 7.67 2.77 -7.23
N LEU A 82 8.66 3.42 -6.60
CA LEU A 82 8.79 4.88 -6.51
C LEU A 82 9.80 5.46 -7.52
N GLU A 83 10.58 4.59 -8.18
CA GLU A 83 11.49 4.95 -9.26
C GLU A 83 11.60 3.80 -10.27
N MET A 84 12.17 4.07 -11.45
CA MET A 84 12.41 3.06 -12.48
C MET A 84 13.62 2.20 -12.09
N PRO A 85 13.47 0.88 -11.90
CA PRO A 85 14.60 0.02 -11.61
C PRO A 85 15.65 0.04 -12.73
N ALA A 86 16.93 -0.04 -12.38
CA ALA A 86 18.03 -0.10 -13.31
C ALA A 86 17.98 -1.37 -14.18
N ILE A 87 17.54 -2.51 -13.61
CA ILE A 87 17.37 -3.76 -14.36
C ILE A 87 16.33 -3.64 -15.50
N PHE A 88 15.40 -2.66 -15.45
CA PHE A 88 14.45 -2.41 -16.54
C PHE A 88 15.11 -1.67 -17.72
N GLN A 89 16.24 -1.01 -17.49
CA GLN A 89 16.90 -0.11 -18.44
C GLN A 89 18.06 -0.79 -19.19
N VAL A 90 18.41 -2.04 -18.84
CA VAL A 90 19.43 -2.78 -19.57
C VAL A 90 18.94 -3.20 -20.97
N PRO A 91 19.82 -3.27 -21.97
CA PRO A 91 19.44 -3.80 -23.27
C PRO A 91 18.88 -5.22 -23.16
N ASP A 92 17.82 -5.52 -23.91
CA ASP A 92 17.20 -6.86 -23.92
C ASP A 92 16.86 -7.40 -22.51
N ALA A 93 16.40 -6.54 -21.60
CA ALA A 93 16.20 -6.84 -20.19
C ALA A 93 15.44 -8.15 -19.94
N GLY A 94 14.45 -8.47 -20.77
CA GLY A 94 13.67 -9.71 -20.66
C GLY A 94 14.43 -11.00 -20.95
N LYS A 95 15.68 -10.93 -21.46
CA LYS A 95 16.56 -12.10 -21.58
C LYS A 95 17.26 -12.42 -20.27
N HIS A 96 17.46 -11.42 -19.43
CA HIS A 96 18.24 -11.47 -18.21
C HIS A 96 17.36 -11.57 -16.97
N PHE A 97 16.30 -10.77 -16.94
CA PHE A 97 15.44 -10.58 -15.78
C PHE A 97 13.96 -10.77 -16.13
N SER A 98 13.18 -11.28 -15.16
CA SER A 98 11.72 -11.31 -15.19
C SER A 98 11.20 -10.64 -13.93
N TRP A 99 10.38 -9.60 -14.08
CA TRP A 99 9.80 -8.84 -12.97
C TRP A 99 8.40 -9.32 -12.64
N PHE A 100 8.22 -9.78 -11.41
CA PHE A 100 6.95 -10.26 -10.86
C PHE A 100 6.37 -9.19 -9.95
N SER A 101 5.50 -8.36 -10.50
CA SER A 101 4.91 -7.24 -9.77
C SER A 101 3.77 -7.68 -8.86
N TRP A 102 3.85 -7.35 -7.60
CA TRP A 102 2.78 -7.49 -6.63
C TRP A 102 1.70 -6.41 -6.78
N HIS A 103 2.06 -5.25 -7.31
CA HIS A 103 1.18 -4.12 -7.53
C HIS A 103 1.77 -3.20 -8.59
N MET A 104 1.16 -3.20 -9.76
CA MET A 104 1.67 -2.45 -10.91
C MET A 104 1.65 -0.94 -10.67
N SER A 105 2.78 -0.29 -10.88
CA SER A 105 2.92 1.17 -10.87
C SER A 105 3.01 1.76 -12.28
N GLY A 106 3.26 3.07 -12.35
CA GLY A 106 3.56 3.74 -13.61
C GLY A 106 4.83 3.21 -14.27
N PHE A 107 5.81 2.87 -13.46
CA PHE A 107 7.13 2.40 -13.94
C PHE A 107 7.02 1.04 -14.64
N GLU A 108 6.34 0.08 -14.04
CA GLU A 108 6.12 -1.24 -14.66
C GLU A 108 5.29 -1.14 -15.95
N ARG A 109 4.26 -0.27 -15.97
CA ARG A 109 3.44 -0.07 -17.19
C ARG A 109 4.20 0.59 -18.34
N HIS A 110 5.31 1.26 -18.08
CA HIS A 110 6.14 1.95 -19.05
C HIS A 110 7.56 1.37 -19.11
N ALA A 111 7.75 0.12 -18.64
CA ALA A 111 9.01 -0.59 -18.79
C ALA A 111 9.45 -0.59 -20.27
N PRO A 112 10.72 -0.27 -20.57
CA PRO A 112 11.23 -0.27 -21.97
C PRO A 112 11.03 -1.61 -22.67
N ASP A 113 11.24 -2.72 -21.96
CA ASP A 113 10.87 -4.06 -22.39
C ASP A 113 9.64 -4.56 -21.59
N PRO A 114 8.42 -4.45 -22.12
CA PRO A 114 7.23 -4.89 -21.41
C PRO A 114 7.14 -6.42 -21.25
N THR A 115 7.95 -7.20 -21.99
CA THR A 115 7.92 -8.66 -21.92
C THR A 115 8.55 -9.21 -20.63
N MET A 116 9.39 -8.40 -19.97
CA MET A 116 9.99 -8.77 -18.69
C MET A 116 9.04 -8.64 -17.49
N VAL A 117 7.91 -7.93 -17.64
CA VAL A 117 7.03 -7.60 -16.52
C VAL A 117 5.77 -8.47 -16.55
N THR A 118 5.48 -9.12 -15.43
CA THR A 118 4.22 -9.82 -15.19
C THR A 118 3.58 -9.39 -13.88
N TYR A 119 2.25 -9.46 -13.80
CA TYR A 119 1.51 -9.17 -12.58
C TYR A 119 1.18 -10.45 -11.82
N VAL A 120 1.36 -10.44 -10.53
CA VAL A 120 0.98 -11.53 -9.63
C VAL A 120 -0.27 -11.11 -8.87
N PRO A 121 -1.45 -11.70 -9.18
CA PRO A 121 -2.68 -11.39 -8.45
C PRO A 121 -2.57 -11.83 -7.00
N ILE A 122 -2.72 -10.88 -6.09
CA ILE A 122 -2.68 -11.13 -4.65
C ILE A 122 -3.78 -10.35 -3.93
N ARG A 123 -4.21 -10.90 -2.80
CA ARG A 123 -4.93 -10.18 -1.77
C ARG A 123 -3.90 -9.78 -0.70
N PHE A 124 -3.79 -8.48 -0.40
CA PHE A 124 -2.64 -7.97 0.31
C PHE A 124 -2.50 -8.49 1.74
N SER A 125 -3.62 -8.74 2.43
CA SER A 125 -3.62 -9.38 3.76
C SER A 125 -2.93 -10.76 3.79
N GLU A 126 -2.86 -11.45 2.64
CA GLU A 126 -2.35 -12.82 2.55
C GLU A 126 -0.84 -12.89 2.23
N VAL A 127 -0.20 -11.75 1.93
CA VAL A 127 1.22 -11.68 1.52
C VAL A 127 2.16 -12.47 2.45
N PRO A 128 2.09 -12.35 3.79
CA PRO A 128 2.96 -13.15 4.66
C PRO A 128 2.78 -14.67 4.46
N ARG A 129 1.54 -15.10 4.21
CA ARG A 129 1.23 -16.52 3.98
C ARG A 129 1.68 -16.99 2.59
N TYR A 130 1.67 -16.12 1.58
CA TYR A 130 2.25 -16.48 0.28
C TYR A 130 3.73 -16.85 0.42
N TYR A 131 4.50 -16.05 1.15
CA TYR A 131 5.91 -16.36 1.42
C TYR A 131 6.09 -17.70 2.16
N THR A 132 5.26 -18.00 3.15
CA THR A 132 5.43 -19.21 3.97
C THR A 132 4.92 -20.47 3.29
N ASP A 133 3.78 -20.41 2.59
CA ASP A 133 3.02 -21.60 2.19
C ASP A 133 2.94 -21.81 0.67
N ASN A 134 3.07 -20.75 -0.14
CA ASN A 134 2.65 -20.78 -1.54
C ASN A 134 3.74 -20.45 -2.55
N MET A 135 4.93 -20.02 -2.12
CA MET A 135 6.02 -19.66 -3.02
C MET A 135 7.28 -20.47 -2.74
N ASP A 136 8.08 -20.64 -3.80
CA ASP A 136 9.43 -21.18 -3.65
C ASP A 136 10.26 -20.29 -2.72
N PRO A 137 11.20 -20.87 -1.98
CA PRO A 137 12.16 -20.11 -1.18
C PRO A 137 12.86 -19.05 -2.03
N ILE A 138 13.10 -17.89 -1.41
CA ILE A 138 13.83 -16.81 -2.02
C ILE A 138 15.32 -17.16 -1.97
N ASP A 139 16.01 -17.10 -3.11
CA ASP A 139 17.45 -17.34 -3.14
C ASP A 139 18.19 -16.15 -2.50
N VAL A 140 17.85 -14.92 -2.93
CA VAL A 140 18.42 -13.70 -2.36
C VAL A 140 17.31 -12.70 -2.06
N ALA A 141 17.19 -12.24 -0.81
CA ALA A 141 16.38 -11.07 -0.45
C ALA A 141 17.30 -9.87 -0.28
N MET A 142 17.03 -8.78 -0.99
CA MET A 142 17.75 -7.52 -0.83
C MET A 142 16.77 -6.35 -0.73
N PHE A 143 16.97 -5.51 0.28
CA PHE A 143 16.04 -4.43 0.60
C PHE A 143 16.70 -3.33 1.41
N GLU A 144 16.13 -2.11 1.30
CA GLU A 144 16.57 -0.97 2.12
C GLU A 144 16.10 -1.08 3.56
N VAL A 145 16.96 -0.60 4.47
CA VAL A 145 16.70 -0.52 5.91
C VAL A 145 17.23 0.79 6.51
N ALA A 146 16.67 1.21 7.63
CA ALA A 146 17.25 2.27 8.46
C ALA A 146 18.57 1.81 9.11
N PRO A 147 19.46 2.72 9.53
CA PRO A 147 20.70 2.39 10.20
C PRO A 147 20.52 1.45 11.40
N MET A 148 21.50 0.58 11.63
CA MET A 148 21.52 -0.35 12.75
C MET A 148 21.46 0.38 14.09
N ASP A 149 20.62 -0.07 14.99
CA ASP A 149 20.52 0.48 16.34
C ASP A 149 21.57 -0.12 17.31
N GLU A 150 21.63 0.41 18.53
CA GLU A 150 22.55 -0.03 19.57
C GLU A 150 22.35 -1.49 20.02
N HIS A 151 21.23 -2.12 19.62
CA HIS A 151 20.87 -3.49 19.92
C HIS A 151 21.10 -4.44 18.73
N GLY A 152 21.63 -3.94 17.60
CA GLY A 152 21.95 -4.74 16.40
C GLY A 152 20.76 -4.93 15.45
N TYR A 153 19.67 -4.14 15.58
CA TYR A 153 18.52 -4.23 14.69
C TYR A 153 18.54 -3.17 13.61
N PHE A 154 18.30 -3.61 12.39
CA PHE A 154 17.91 -2.77 11.27
C PHE A 154 16.39 -2.66 11.21
N ASN A 155 15.86 -1.44 11.16
CA ASN A 155 14.43 -1.21 11.04
C ASN A 155 14.02 -1.19 9.56
N PHE A 156 12.87 -1.80 9.23
CA PHE A 156 12.35 -1.84 7.86
C PHE A 156 11.81 -0.48 7.36
N GLY A 157 11.94 0.57 8.18
CA GLY A 157 11.47 1.89 7.86
C GLY A 157 9.96 1.94 7.61
N PRO A 158 9.51 2.69 6.59
CA PRO A 158 8.09 2.89 6.34
C PRO A 158 7.33 1.64 5.87
N SER A 159 7.98 0.50 5.59
CA SER A 159 7.33 -0.68 5.01
C SER A 159 7.62 -1.95 5.80
N ALA A 160 6.81 -2.28 6.81
CA ALA A 160 6.86 -3.59 7.48
C ALA A 160 6.15 -4.69 6.68
N THR A 161 5.12 -4.36 5.94
CA THR A 161 4.33 -5.17 5.00
C THR A 161 4.47 -6.70 5.19
N GLY A 162 5.24 -7.37 4.33
CA GLY A 162 5.57 -8.79 4.39
C GLY A 162 7.03 -9.09 4.71
N MET A 163 7.82 -8.07 5.13
CA MET A 163 9.27 -8.14 5.22
C MET A 163 9.78 -9.28 6.12
N ALA A 164 9.18 -9.45 7.29
CA ALA A 164 9.59 -10.52 8.21
C ALA A 164 9.35 -11.93 7.63
N ALA A 165 8.24 -12.13 6.90
CA ALA A 165 7.95 -13.41 6.24
C ALA A 165 8.90 -13.65 5.06
N MET A 166 9.23 -12.61 4.30
CA MET A 166 10.24 -12.64 3.25
C MET A 166 11.60 -13.05 3.81
N CYS A 167 12.08 -12.37 4.85
CA CYS A 167 13.36 -12.69 5.50
C CYS A 167 13.39 -14.14 6.04
N ALA A 168 12.29 -14.64 6.60
CA ALA A 168 12.21 -16.01 7.11
C ALA A 168 12.31 -17.09 6.02
N ARG A 169 12.13 -16.72 4.75
CA ARG A 169 12.15 -17.63 3.59
C ARG A 169 13.36 -17.43 2.67
N ALA A 170 14.14 -16.38 2.89
CA ALA A 170 15.33 -16.11 2.12
C ALA A 170 16.51 -17.01 2.57
N LYS A 171 17.25 -17.52 1.59
CA LYS A 171 18.50 -18.28 1.82
C LYS A 171 19.67 -17.35 2.08
N HIS A 172 19.66 -16.16 1.49
CA HIS A 172 20.69 -15.13 1.62
C HIS A 172 20.04 -13.76 1.73
N ILE A 173 20.44 -12.95 2.69
CA ILE A 173 19.86 -11.64 3.00
C ILE A 173 20.92 -10.55 2.90
N ILE A 174 20.69 -9.61 2.00
CA ILE A 174 21.49 -8.40 1.81
C ILE A 174 20.66 -7.19 2.21
N VAL A 175 21.17 -6.38 3.13
CA VAL A 175 20.51 -5.11 3.49
C VAL A 175 21.25 -3.93 2.90
N GLU A 176 20.50 -2.99 2.32
CA GLU A 176 21.00 -1.70 1.87
C GLU A 176 20.65 -0.64 2.91
N VAL A 177 21.66 -0.15 3.64
CA VAL A 177 21.45 0.81 4.73
C VAL A 177 21.31 2.20 4.16
N ASN A 178 20.11 2.77 4.30
CA ASN A 178 19.79 4.13 3.91
C ASN A 178 19.77 5.04 5.13
N ALA A 179 20.78 5.89 5.28
CA ALA A 179 20.91 6.81 6.43
C ALA A 179 19.80 7.88 6.51
N ALA A 180 19.03 8.08 5.42
CA ALA A 180 17.88 8.96 5.39
C ALA A 180 16.56 8.25 5.73
N MET A 181 16.55 6.91 5.88
CA MET A 181 15.35 6.15 6.16
C MET A 181 14.89 6.36 7.61
N PRO A 182 13.62 6.75 7.85
CA PRO A 182 13.10 6.93 9.19
C PRO A 182 13.02 5.60 9.94
N ARG A 183 13.27 5.64 11.24
CA ARG A 183 13.02 4.51 12.14
C ARG A 183 11.53 4.50 12.50
N CYS A 184 10.77 3.65 11.86
CA CYS A 184 9.34 3.52 12.10
C CYS A 184 9.07 2.57 13.25
N LEU A 185 8.50 3.09 14.33
CA LEU A 185 8.13 2.31 15.50
C LEU A 185 6.92 1.43 15.20
N GLY A 186 6.81 0.29 15.86
CA GLY A 186 5.71 -0.62 15.60
C GLY A 186 5.57 -1.73 16.63
N GLY A 187 4.77 -2.72 16.25
CA GLY A 187 4.61 -3.97 16.96
C GLY A 187 5.78 -4.92 16.71
N SER A 188 5.51 -6.21 16.63
CA SER A 188 6.46 -7.22 16.21
C SER A 188 6.78 -7.12 14.71
N ASN A 189 7.94 -7.60 14.31
CA ASN A 189 8.31 -7.78 12.89
C ASN A 189 8.54 -6.47 12.10
N VAL A 190 9.07 -5.43 12.76
CA VAL A 190 9.41 -4.16 12.12
C VAL A 190 10.90 -3.98 11.84
N GLY A 191 11.68 -5.03 11.99
CA GLY A 191 13.12 -5.00 11.76
C GLY A 191 13.75 -6.39 11.78
N ILE A 192 15.04 -6.44 11.45
CA ILE A 192 15.86 -7.66 11.43
C ILE A 192 17.13 -7.45 12.23
N HIS A 193 17.53 -8.45 13.01
CA HIS A 193 18.77 -8.40 13.76
C HIS A 193 19.95 -8.77 12.85
N ILE A 194 21.09 -8.13 13.05
CA ILE A 194 22.32 -8.31 12.24
C ILE A 194 22.75 -9.78 12.11
N SER A 195 22.51 -10.61 13.13
CA SER A 195 22.84 -12.05 13.05
C SER A 195 22.06 -12.83 11.97
N ASN A 196 20.97 -12.26 11.46
CA ASN A 196 20.17 -12.85 10.37
C ASN A 196 20.41 -12.16 9.02
N VAL A 197 21.40 -11.30 8.92
CA VAL A 197 21.82 -10.62 7.70
C VAL A 197 23.14 -11.20 7.26
N ASP A 198 23.29 -11.50 5.99
CA ASP A 198 24.54 -12.06 5.44
C ASP A 198 25.49 -10.95 5.00
N GLU A 199 24.98 -9.96 4.30
CA GLU A 199 25.78 -8.84 3.79
C GLU A 199 25.10 -7.49 4.02
N ILE A 200 25.92 -6.48 4.23
CA ILE A 200 25.50 -5.09 4.49
C ILE A 200 26.14 -4.20 3.43
N VAL A 201 25.31 -3.39 2.78
CA VAL A 201 25.75 -2.32 1.87
C VAL A 201 25.28 -0.99 2.42
N GLU A 202 26.13 0.01 2.49
CA GLU A 202 25.75 1.38 2.82
C GLU A 202 25.44 2.15 1.53
N MET A 203 24.26 2.77 1.46
CA MET A 203 23.84 3.57 0.32
C MET A 203 24.81 4.75 0.12
N LYS A 204 25.28 4.96 -1.12
CA LYS A 204 26.25 6.01 -1.46
C LYS A 204 25.67 7.41 -1.30
N GLU A 205 24.41 7.60 -1.71
CA GLU A 205 23.68 8.87 -1.64
C GLU A 205 22.34 8.67 -0.91
N PRO A 206 22.37 8.64 0.45
CA PRO A 206 21.17 8.38 1.24
C PRO A 206 20.07 9.40 0.98
N LYS A 207 18.90 8.92 0.58
CA LYS A 207 17.70 9.75 0.35
C LYS A 207 16.44 8.90 0.48
N MET A 208 15.34 9.52 0.89
CA MET A 208 14.03 8.90 0.73
C MET A 208 13.46 9.21 -0.65
N ARG A 209 12.89 8.21 -1.28
CA ARG A 209 12.10 8.39 -2.50
C ARG A 209 10.70 8.84 -2.11
N CYS A 210 10.37 10.06 -2.52
CA CYS A 210 9.07 10.66 -2.23
C CYS A 210 8.11 10.48 -3.40
N MET A 211 6.83 10.34 -3.08
CA MET A 211 5.79 10.47 -4.09
C MET A 211 5.77 11.89 -4.66
N PRO A 212 5.49 12.06 -5.96
CA PRO A 212 5.27 13.39 -6.50
C PRO A 212 4.09 14.05 -5.79
N ALA A 213 4.17 15.38 -5.64
CA ALA A 213 3.07 16.14 -5.05
C ALA A 213 1.76 15.82 -5.80
N PRO A 214 0.65 15.53 -5.09
CA PRO A 214 -0.61 15.21 -5.72
C PRO A 214 -1.13 16.41 -6.52
N ALA A 215 -1.77 16.12 -7.66
CA ALA A 215 -2.46 17.17 -8.40
C ALA A 215 -3.55 17.81 -7.52
N PRO A 216 -3.80 19.13 -7.68
CA PRO A 216 -4.88 19.79 -6.96
C PRO A 216 -6.23 19.09 -7.15
N ALA A 217 -7.01 18.98 -6.08
CA ALA A 217 -8.32 18.35 -6.12
C ALA A 217 -9.25 19.11 -7.08
N THR A 218 -9.89 18.40 -8.00
CA THR A 218 -10.87 18.95 -8.93
C THR A 218 -12.19 19.27 -8.19
N GLU A 219 -13.08 20.02 -8.83
CA GLU A 219 -14.43 20.25 -8.27
C GLU A 219 -15.25 18.95 -8.14
N ILE A 220 -15.00 17.97 -9.02
CA ILE A 220 -15.57 16.62 -8.91
C ILE A 220 -15.07 15.94 -7.64
N ASP A 221 -13.75 15.94 -7.40
CA ASP A 221 -13.17 15.33 -6.20
C ASP A 221 -13.73 15.97 -4.93
N LYS A 222 -13.85 17.29 -4.89
CA LYS A 222 -14.43 18.03 -3.77
C LYS A 222 -15.92 17.71 -3.57
N ALA A 223 -16.67 17.52 -4.66
CA ALA A 223 -18.11 17.18 -4.56
C ALA A 223 -18.30 15.79 -3.96
N VAL A 224 -17.51 14.79 -4.38
CA VAL A 224 -17.50 13.44 -3.81
C VAL A 224 -17.05 13.49 -2.35
N ALA A 225 -15.96 14.20 -2.06
CA ALA A 225 -15.39 14.30 -0.72
C ALA A 225 -16.40 14.91 0.28
N ARG A 226 -17.13 15.96 -0.08
CA ARG A 226 -18.17 16.54 0.79
C ARG A 226 -19.24 15.53 1.19
N GLN A 227 -19.68 14.67 0.26
CA GLN A 227 -20.69 13.65 0.56
C GLN A 227 -20.18 12.59 1.54
N ILE A 228 -18.91 12.19 1.39
CA ILE A 228 -18.27 11.18 2.25
C ILE A 228 -18.05 11.75 3.65
N VAL A 229 -17.47 12.95 3.76
CA VAL A 229 -17.17 13.59 5.05
C VAL A 229 -18.42 13.79 5.89
N ALA A 230 -19.56 14.09 5.26
CA ALA A 230 -20.86 14.19 5.95
C ALA A 230 -21.36 12.87 6.57
N GLN A 231 -20.74 11.74 6.24
CA GLN A 231 -21.08 10.41 6.78
C GLN A 231 -20.12 9.93 7.87
N ILE A 232 -19.06 10.68 8.15
CA ILE A 232 -18.03 10.31 9.12
C ILE A 232 -18.42 10.85 10.51
N PRO A 233 -18.59 9.99 11.51
CA PRO A 233 -18.84 10.44 12.88
C PRO A 233 -17.54 10.79 13.61
N ASP A 234 -17.64 11.56 14.69
CA ASP A 234 -16.55 11.72 15.64
C ASP A 234 -16.05 10.37 16.18
N GLY A 235 -14.76 10.21 16.29
CA GLY A 235 -14.14 8.96 16.74
C GLY A 235 -14.06 7.85 15.67
N ALA A 236 -14.41 8.15 14.42
CA ALA A 236 -14.26 7.20 13.32
C ALA A 236 -12.80 6.81 13.12
N CYS A 237 -12.58 5.54 12.74
CA CYS A 237 -11.27 5.04 12.32
C CYS A 237 -11.19 5.03 10.80
N LEU A 238 -10.13 5.62 10.23
CA LEU A 238 -10.02 5.91 8.82
C LEU A 238 -9.01 4.99 8.11
N GLN A 239 -9.39 4.53 6.91
CA GLN A 239 -8.52 4.05 5.86
C GLN A 239 -8.77 4.91 4.61
N LEU A 240 -7.71 5.45 4.03
CA LEU A 240 -7.73 6.21 2.79
C LEU A 240 -6.92 5.49 1.72
N GLY A 241 -7.46 5.41 0.51
CA GLY A 241 -6.70 5.04 -0.68
C GLY A 241 -5.79 6.17 -1.16
N ILE A 242 -5.17 5.98 -2.32
CA ILE A 242 -4.33 6.98 -2.99
C ILE A 242 -5.07 7.68 -4.13
N GLY A 243 -4.60 8.88 -4.50
CA GLY A 243 -5.10 9.65 -5.63
C GLY A 243 -5.83 10.94 -5.24
N GLY A 244 -6.30 11.68 -6.24
CA GLY A 244 -6.89 13.01 -6.06
C GLY A 244 -8.11 13.03 -5.13
N MET A 245 -8.98 12.04 -5.24
CA MET A 245 -10.21 11.97 -4.46
C MET A 245 -9.98 11.61 -2.99
N PRO A 246 -9.21 10.57 -2.60
CA PRO A 246 -8.85 10.34 -1.21
C PRO A 246 -8.09 11.52 -0.58
N ASN A 247 -7.24 12.19 -1.34
CA ASN A 247 -6.56 13.41 -0.87
C ASN A 247 -7.54 14.56 -0.61
N ALA A 248 -8.55 14.74 -1.48
CA ALA A 248 -9.61 15.73 -1.26
C ALA A 248 -10.43 15.44 0.00
N VAL A 249 -10.75 14.15 0.25
CA VAL A 249 -11.41 13.72 1.49
C VAL A 249 -10.53 14.03 2.69
N GLY A 250 -9.25 13.66 2.66
CA GLY A 250 -8.29 13.94 3.74
C GLY A 250 -8.18 15.43 4.07
N SER A 251 -8.07 16.28 3.05
CA SER A 251 -8.01 17.74 3.23
C SER A 251 -9.29 18.29 3.87
N LEU A 252 -10.47 17.84 3.41
CA LEU A 252 -11.73 18.27 3.99
C LEU A 252 -11.91 17.81 5.44
N ILE A 253 -11.49 16.59 5.78
CA ILE A 253 -11.49 16.11 7.17
C ILE A 253 -10.57 16.97 8.03
N ALA A 254 -9.37 17.29 7.55
CA ALA A 254 -8.42 18.13 8.27
C ALA A 254 -8.97 19.53 8.58
N ASP A 255 -9.84 20.08 7.71
CA ASP A 255 -10.49 21.39 7.86
C ASP A 255 -11.87 21.32 8.53
N SER A 256 -12.41 20.15 8.82
CA SER A 256 -13.72 19.93 9.44
C SER A 256 -13.71 20.11 10.96
N ASP A 257 -14.90 20.06 11.58
CA ASP A 257 -15.06 20.04 13.05
C ASP A 257 -14.96 18.63 13.66
N LEU A 258 -14.65 17.59 12.86
CA LEU A 258 -14.52 16.21 13.31
C LEU A 258 -13.42 16.08 14.37
N LYS A 259 -13.65 15.20 15.36
CA LYS A 259 -12.81 15.01 16.56
C LYS A 259 -12.53 13.55 16.83
N ASP A 260 -11.45 13.31 17.58
CA ASP A 260 -11.07 12.00 18.10
C ASP A 260 -10.93 10.91 17.03
N LEU A 261 -10.61 11.29 15.80
CA LEU A 261 -10.42 10.35 14.71
C LEU A 261 -9.27 9.38 15.01
N ALA A 262 -9.31 8.25 14.36
CA ALA A 262 -8.29 7.22 14.45
C ALA A 262 -7.81 6.79 13.07
N VAL A 263 -6.66 6.11 13.01
CA VAL A 263 -6.09 5.56 11.79
C VAL A 263 -5.84 4.07 11.96
N HIS A 264 -6.33 3.30 11.01
CA HIS A 264 -5.98 1.91 10.77
C HIS A 264 -6.07 1.70 9.25
N THR A 265 -4.93 1.75 8.58
CA THR A 265 -4.88 1.88 7.12
C THR A 265 -3.78 0.98 6.54
N GLU A 266 -3.99 0.48 5.34
CA GLU A 266 -2.94 -0.22 4.60
C GLU A 266 -1.78 0.72 4.32
N MET A 267 -2.03 1.79 3.60
CA MET A 267 -1.06 2.83 3.26
C MET A 267 -1.27 4.08 4.12
N TYR A 268 -0.21 4.55 4.75
CA TYR A 268 -0.20 5.83 5.45
C TYR A 268 0.24 6.94 4.49
N VAL A 269 -0.55 8.00 4.37
CA VAL A 269 -0.38 9.10 3.40
C VAL A 269 -0.30 10.46 4.08
N ASP A 270 0.21 11.49 3.38
CA ASP A 270 0.37 12.85 3.91
C ASP A 270 -0.90 13.44 4.54
N ALA A 271 -2.07 13.09 4.05
CA ALA A 271 -3.34 13.55 4.60
C ALA A 271 -3.53 13.18 6.09
N PHE A 272 -2.97 12.06 6.55
CA PHE A 272 -3.01 11.71 7.97
C PHE A 272 -2.06 12.58 8.80
N VAL A 273 -0.92 12.95 8.25
CA VAL A 273 0.00 13.91 8.90
C VAL A 273 -0.70 15.26 9.10
N ASP A 274 -1.35 15.77 8.05
CA ASP A 274 -2.08 17.05 8.11
C ASP A 274 -3.23 17.00 9.15
N MET A 275 -3.98 15.90 9.20
CA MET A 275 -5.02 15.68 10.21
C MET A 275 -4.45 15.61 11.63
N ALA A 276 -3.31 14.92 11.82
CA ALA A 276 -2.65 14.78 13.11
C ALA A 276 -2.11 16.12 13.62
N GLU A 277 -1.44 16.91 12.79
CA GLU A 277 -0.93 18.25 13.13
C GLU A 277 -2.07 19.22 13.49
N LYS A 278 -3.24 19.07 12.89
CA LYS A 278 -4.45 19.84 13.23
C LYS A 278 -5.20 19.28 14.45
N GLY A 279 -4.65 18.26 15.14
CA GLY A 279 -5.24 17.67 16.34
C GLY A 279 -6.53 16.89 16.09
N LYS A 280 -6.79 16.42 14.86
CA LYS A 280 -7.97 15.63 14.54
C LYS A 280 -7.83 14.16 14.94
N ILE A 281 -6.61 13.64 14.97
CA ILE A 281 -6.31 12.23 15.23
C ILE A 281 -5.82 12.07 16.68
N THR A 282 -6.56 11.31 17.48
CA THR A 282 -6.17 10.91 18.83
C THR A 282 -6.02 9.42 18.97
N CYS A 283 -6.69 8.64 18.13
CA CYS A 283 -6.83 7.18 18.25
C CYS A 283 -7.34 6.71 19.62
N ALA A 284 -7.95 7.59 20.40
CA ALA A 284 -8.35 7.33 21.79
C ALA A 284 -9.54 6.36 21.91
N ARG A 285 -10.37 6.28 20.85
CA ARG A 285 -11.59 5.45 20.85
C ARG A 285 -11.38 4.07 20.21
N LYS A 286 -10.17 3.73 19.77
CA LYS A 286 -9.86 2.39 19.28
C LYS A 286 -9.82 1.39 20.44
N PRO A 287 -10.49 0.23 20.35
CA PRO A 287 -10.44 -0.82 21.38
C PRO A 287 -9.12 -1.60 21.35
N ILE A 288 -8.42 -1.58 20.23
CA ILE A 288 -7.08 -2.17 20.03
C ILE A 288 -6.11 -1.09 19.57
N ASP A 289 -4.84 -1.22 19.86
CA ASP A 289 -3.80 -0.25 19.50
C ASP A 289 -4.20 1.20 19.87
N THR A 290 -4.82 1.38 21.03
CA THR A 290 -5.31 2.67 21.51
C THR A 290 -4.19 3.70 21.53
N GLY A 291 -4.46 4.90 20.99
CA GLY A 291 -3.47 5.97 20.87
C GLY A 291 -2.46 5.78 19.73
N ARG A 292 -2.62 4.76 18.88
CA ARG A 292 -1.70 4.45 17.79
C ARG A 292 -2.37 4.56 16.41
N GLN A 293 -1.67 5.22 15.49
CA GLN A 293 -2.00 5.26 14.06
C GLN A 293 -1.33 4.05 13.40
N VAL A 294 -2.12 3.05 13.00
CA VAL A 294 -1.63 1.76 12.52
C VAL A 294 -1.59 1.72 11.00
N TYR A 295 -0.49 1.21 10.42
CA TYR A 295 -0.33 1.09 8.97
C TYR A 295 0.61 -0.07 8.59
N ALA A 296 0.47 -0.59 7.36
CA ALA A 296 1.34 -1.64 6.82
C ALA A 296 2.56 -1.06 6.11
N PHE A 297 2.37 0.02 5.35
CA PHE A 297 3.44 0.80 4.72
C PHE A 297 3.03 2.27 4.59
N ALA A 298 4.00 3.12 4.29
CA ALA A 298 3.78 4.55 4.12
C ALA A 298 4.54 5.08 2.91
N GLU A 299 3.87 5.90 2.12
CA GLU A 299 4.47 6.62 1.00
C GLU A 299 3.88 8.03 0.91
N GLY A 300 4.75 9.00 0.70
CA GLY A 300 4.34 10.40 0.61
C GLY A 300 5.51 11.36 0.42
N SER A 301 5.38 12.53 0.98
CA SER A 301 6.41 13.57 0.97
C SER A 301 7.48 13.32 2.03
N GLN A 302 8.57 14.11 1.99
CA GLN A 302 9.58 14.10 3.05
C GLN A 302 8.96 14.43 4.43
N LYS A 303 7.96 15.33 4.48
CA LYS A 303 7.22 15.66 5.70
C LYS A 303 6.59 14.42 6.37
N LEU A 304 6.05 13.51 5.57
CA LEU A 304 5.49 12.26 6.07
C LEU A 304 6.58 11.40 6.70
N TYR A 305 7.71 11.22 6.03
CA TYR A 305 8.82 10.42 6.56
C TYR A 305 9.40 11.03 7.84
N ASP A 306 9.56 12.35 7.89
CA ASP A 306 10.00 13.07 9.10
C ASP A 306 9.00 12.90 10.25
N TYR A 307 7.69 12.88 9.95
CA TYR A 307 6.65 12.65 10.95
C TYR A 307 6.67 11.23 11.53
N LEU A 308 7.02 10.24 10.72
CA LEU A 308 7.07 8.84 11.15
C LEU A 308 8.32 8.50 11.97
N ASP A 309 9.41 9.28 11.82
CA ASP A 309 10.68 8.97 12.47
C ASP A 309 10.57 8.99 14.00
N ASN A 310 10.84 7.84 14.61
CA ASN A 310 10.78 7.63 16.06
C ASN A 310 9.47 8.11 16.72
N ASN A 311 8.36 8.15 15.98
CA ASN A 311 7.07 8.66 16.47
C ASN A 311 6.28 7.56 17.19
N PRO A 312 6.12 7.64 18.55
CA PRO A 312 5.39 6.62 19.29
C PRO A 312 3.87 6.65 19.06
N ALA A 313 3.31 7.69 18.46
CA ALA A 313 1.90 7.72 18.06
C ALA A 313 1.62 6.90 16.79
N CYS A 314 2.67 6.51 16.05
CA CYS A 314 2.59 5.70 14.84
C CYS A 314 2.99 4.25 15.14
N MET A 315 2.36 3.31 14.43
CA MET A 315 2.62 1.88 14.57
C MET A 315 2.68 1.22 13.20
N SER A 316 3.89 0.97 12.73
CA SER A 316 4.11 0.10 11.58
C SER A 316 3.85 -1.36 11.97
N ALA A 317 3.20 -2.13 11.10
CA ALA A 317 2.87 -3.52 11.38
C ALA A 317 2.78 -4.35 10.11
N SER A 318 2.89 -5.69 10.24
CA SER A 318 2.71 -6.60 9.11
C SER A 318 1.33 -6.41 8.47
N VAL A 319 1.28 -6.49 7.13
CA VAL A 319 0.03 -6.40 6.37
C VAL A 319 -0.96 -7.52 6.75
N GLY A 320 -0.46 -8.69 7.15
CA GLY A 320 -1.30 -9.76 7.67
C GLY A 320 -2.05 -9.43 8.97
N TYR A 321 -1.61 -8.39 9.70
CA TYR A 321 -2.32 -7.82 10.85
C TYR A 321 -3.19 -6.63 10.42
N VAL A 322 -2.61 -5.67 9.73
CA VAL A 322 -3.29 -4.41 9.37
C VAL A 322 -4.51 -4.67 8.48
N ASN A 323 -4.37 -5.56 7.51
CA ASN A 323 -5.42 -5.89 6.53
C ASN A 323 -6.29 -7.10 6.95
N ASP A 324 -6.07 -7.70 8.11
CA ASP A 324 -6.94 -8.78 8.57
C ASP A 324 -8.36 -8.26 8.79
N VAL A 325 -9.32 -8.83 8.05
CA VAL A 325 -10.74 -8.45 8.13
C VAL A 325 -11.27 -8.54 9.57
N ARG A 326 -10.79 -9.49 10.38
CA ARG A 326 -11.18 -9.65 11.79
C ARG A 326 -10.66 -8.49 12.64
N VAL A 327 -9.42 -8.04 12.39
CA VAL A 327 -8.82 -6.87 13.06
C VAL A 327 -9.57 -5.61 12.66
N ILE A 328 -9.75 -5.37 11.36
CA ILE A 328 -10.47 -4.20 10.84
C ILE A 328 -11.89 -4.13 11.41
N SER A 329 -12.62 -5.25 11.37
CA SER A 329 -14.02 -5.30 11.84
C SER A 329 -14.17 -5.16 13.36
N SER A 330 -13.12 -5.41 14.14
CA SER A 330 -13.13 -5.22 15.59
C SER A 330 -13.04 -3.75 16.02
N ILE A 331 -12.75 -2.84 15.08
CA ILE A 331 -12.64 -1.40 15.32
C ILE A 331 -13.98 -0.72 14.97
N PRO A 332 -14.75 -0.19 15.93
CA PRO A 332 -16.01 0.48 15.65
C PRO A 332 -15.84 1.71 14.75
N ASN A 333 -16.88 2.02 13.98
CA ASN A 333 -16.92 3.15 13.04
C ASN A 333 -15.74 3.15 12.06
N MET A 334 -15.34 1.99 11.57
CA MET A 334 -14.31 1.88 10.55
C MET A 334 -14.82 2.43 9.22
N ILE A 335 -14.15 3.44 8.68
CA ILE A 335 -14.47 4.11 7.42
C ILE A 335 -13.39 3.79 6.39
N SER A 336 -13.78 3.04 5.37
CA SER A 336 -12.92 2.68 4.25
C SER A 336 -13.28 3.48 3.00
N ILE A 337 -12.30 4.14 2.37
CA ILE A 337 -12.52 5.03 1.22
C ILE A 337 -11.53 4.66 0.11
N ASN A 338 -12.05 4.11 -0.99
CA ASN A 338 -11.25 3.62 -2.10
C ASN A 338 -11.74 4.15 -3.45
N ASN A 339 -10.80 4.52 -4.31
CA ASN A 339 -11.07 4.95 -5.67
C ASN A 339 -11.00 3.78 -6.66
N VAL A 340 -11.82 3.81 -7.72
CA VAL A 340 -11.90 2.72 -8.68
C VAL A 340 -11.82 3.21 -10.14
N VAL A 341 -11.50 2.29 -11.04
CA VAL A 341 -11.43 2.58 -12.48
C VAL A 341 -12.84 2.71 -13.07
N ASN A 342 -13.68 1.72 -12.86
CA ASN A 342 -15.09 1.69 -13.30
C ASN A 342 -15.87 0.62 -12.53
N LEU A 343 -17.18 0.60 -12.74
CA LEU A 343 -18.11 -0.38 -12.18
C LEU A 343 -19.27 -0.62 -13.15
N ASP A 344 -20.03 -1.69 -12.94
CA ASP A 344 -21.19 -1.99 -13.77
C ASP A 344 -22.53 -1.86 -13.03
N LEU A 345 -23.65 -1.97 -13.79
CA LEU A 345 -25.02 -1.85 -13.25
C LEU A 345 -25.38 -2.97 -12.26
N TYR A 346 -24.60 -4.05 -12.21
CA TYR A 346 -24.75 -5.10 -11.21
C TYR A 346 -24.06 -4.76 -9.89
N GLY A 347 -23.18 -3.74 -9.89
CA GLY A 347 -22.37 -3.32 -8.74
C GLY A 347 -21.08 -4.09 -8.61
N GLN A 348 -20.55 -4.70 -9.67
CA GLN A 348 -19.20 -5.25 -9.73
C GLN A 348 -18.21 -4.11 -9.91
N ILE A 349 -17.12 -4.13 -9.14
CA ILE A 349 -16.11 -3.08 -9.09
C ILE A 349 -14.82 -3.55 -9.76
N ASN A 350 -14.28 -2.71 -10.62
CA ASN A 350 -12.95 -2.89 -11.18
C ASN A 350 -12.05 -1.71 -10.75
N ALA A 351 -11.02 -2.02 -9.97
CA ALA A 351 -10.01 -1.08 -9.54
C ALA A 351 -8.64 -1.34 -10.20
N GLU A 352 -8.47 -2.42 -10.98
CA GLU A 352 -7.17 -2.96 -11.36
C GLU A 352 -6.83 -2.85 -12.83
N SER A 353 -7.84 -2.89 -13.72
CA SER A 353 -7.59 -3.12 -15.14
C SER A 353 -8.38 -2.21 -16.08
N ASN A 354 -7.94 -2.15 -17.32
CA ASN A 354 -8.72 -1.63 -18.45
C ASN A 354 -8.82 -2.72 -19.51
N GLY A 355 -9.94 -3.45 -19.51
CA GLY A 355 -10.03 -4.72 -20.22
C GLY A 355 -8.97 -5.70 -19.71
N THR A 356 -8.23 -6.33 -20.61
CA THR A 356 -7.14 -7.27 -20.26
C THR A 356 -5.85 -6.58 -19.80
N ARG A 357 -5.75 -5.25 -19.92
CA ARG A 357 -4.54 -4.53 -19.54
C ARG A 357 -4.55 -4.24 -18.05
N GLN A 358 -3.59 -4.81 -17.32
CA GLN A 358 -3.36 -4.49 -15.91
C GLN A 358 -2.89 -3.04 -15.75
N ILE A 359 -3.50 -2.29 -14.80
CA ILE A 359 -3.17 -0.89 -14.48
C ILE A 359 -2.51 -0.78 -13.13
N THR A 360 -3.03 -1.51 -12.13
CA THR A 360 -2.55 -1.48 -10.75
C THR A 360 -2.67 -2.88 -10.15
N GLY A 361 -2.85 -3.05 -8.87
CA GLY A 361 -3.10 -4.32 -8.20
C GLY A 361 -4.34 -4.21 -7.32
N ALA A 362 -4.83 -5.36 -6.85
CA ALA A 362 -5.96 -5.41 -5.92
C ALA A 362 -5.62 -4.72 -4.59
N GLY A 363 -4.37 -4.83 -4.14
CA GLY A 363 -3.97 -4.37 -2.82
C GLY A 363 -4.84 -4.99 -1.73
N GLY A 364 -5.17 -4.20 -0.71
CA GLY A 364 -6.08 -4.57 0.36
C GLY A 364 -7.48 -3.95 0.23
N GLN A 365 -7.88 -3.48 -0.95
CA GLN A 365 -9.20 -2.84 -1.12
C GLN A 365 -10.32 -3.75 -0.61
N LEU A 366 -10.36 -5.01 -1.04
CA LEU A 366 -11.38 -5.98 -0.61
C LEU A 366 -11.32 -6.25 0.91
N ASP A 367 -10.12 -6.27 1.50
CA ASP A 367 -9.95 -6.44 2.96
C ASP A 367 -10.69 -5.35 3.73
N PHE A 368 -10.45 -4.09 3.35
CA PHE A 368 -11.07 -2.93 4.00
C PHE A 368 -12.54 -2.76 3.65
N VAL A 369 -12.96 -3.08 2.43
CA VAL A 369 -14.38 -3.12 2.04
C VAL A 369 -15.17 -4.08 2.92
N MET A 370 -14.66 -5.29 3.13
CA MET A 370 -15.28 -6.29 3.98
C MET A 370 -15.20 -5.91 5.47
N GLY A 371 -14.01 -5.53 5.94
CA GLY A 371 -13.78 -5.22 7.33
C GLY A 371 -14.58 -4.01 7.82
N ALA A 372 -14.65 -2.94 7.01
CA ALA A 372 -15.44 -1.77 7.34
C ALA A 372 -16.95 -2.06 7.37
N TYR A 373 -17.46 -2.89 6.45
CA TYR A 373 -18.87 -3.28 6.49
C TYR A 373 -19.23 -4.14 7.72
N LEU A 374 -18.32 -4.99 8.16
CA LEU A 374 -18.52 -5.85 9.35
C LEU A 374 -18.29 -5.11 10.67
N SER A 375 -17.62 -3.96 10.65
CA SER A 375 -17.41 -3.10 11.81
C SER A 375 -18.73 -2.49 12.29
N GLU A 376 -18.95 -2.43 13.60
CA GLU A 376 -20.09 -1.76 14.19
C GLU A 376 -20.07 -0.26 13.84
N GLY A 377 -21.12 0.24 13.16
CA GLY A 377 -21.19 1.62 12.65
C GLY A 377 -20.27 1.90 11.46
N GLY A 378 -19.51 0.91 11.01
CA GLY A 378 -18.54 1.05 9.91
C GLY A 378 -19.21 1.22 8.54
N LYS A 379 -18.47 1.84 7.61
CA LYS A 379 -18.93 2.12 6.25
C LYS A 379 -17.78 1.97 5.25
N SER A 380 -18.09 1.37 4.10
CA SER A 380 -17.17 1.26 2.97
C SER A 380 -17.68 2.10 1.79
N PHE A 381 -16.86 3.03 1.31
CA PHE A 381 -17.13 3.91 0.19
C PHE A 381 -16.24 3.57 -1.00
N ILE A 382 -16.89 3.24 -2.12
CA ILE A 382 -16.28 3.09 -3.44
C ILE A 382 -16.56 4.38 -4.22
N CYS A 383 -15.49 5.07 -4.64
CA CYS A 383 -15.56 6.40 -5.22
C CYS A 383 -15.04 6.43 -6.65
N CYS A 384 -15.70 7.18 -7.50
CA CYS A 384 -15.16 7.57 -8.81
C CYS A 384 -15.83 8.84 -9.32
N SER A 385 -15.19 9.55 -10.27
CA SER A 385 -15.93 10.46 -11.13
C SER A 385 -16.96 9.67 -11.94
N SER A 386 -18.16 10.21 -12.15
CA SER A 386 -19.20 9.50 -12.93
C SER A 386 -18.78 9.23 -14.38
N SER A 387 -17.89 10.06 -14.91
CA SER A 387 -17.45 10.02 -16.31
C SER A 387 -16.00 10.49 -16.46
N PHE A 388 -15.46 10.31 -17.64
CA PHE A 388 -14.18 10.84 -18.08
C PHE A 388 -14.22 11.26 -19.54
N LYS A 389 -13.34 12.18 -19.94
CA LYS A 389 -13.20 12.57 -21.34
C LYS A 389 -12.18 11.63 -22.01
N ASN A 390 -12.64 10.83 -22.97
CA ASN A 390 -11.77 9.97 -23.74
C ASN A 390 -10.86 10.82 -24.64
N LYS A 391 -9.55 10.72 -24.41
CA LYS A 391 -8.55 11.54 -25.13
C LYS A 391 -8.47 11.25 -26.64
N LYS A 392 -8.87 10.05 -27.07
CA LYS A 392 -8.82 9.63 -28.49
C LYS A 392 -10.05 10.08 -29.25
N THR A 393 -11.24 9.98 -28.65
CA THR A 393 -12.52 10.28 -29.30
C THR A 393 -13.05 11.67 -28.98
N GLY A 394 -12.56 12.32 -27.91
CA GLY A 394 -13.07 13.58 -27.39
C GLY A 394 -14.45 13.46 -26.72
N LYS A 395 -15.03 12.27 -26.64
CA LYS A 395 -16.36 12.03 -26.05
C LYS A 395 -16.28 11.87 -24.52
N THR A 396 -17.37 12.24 -23.85
CA THR A 396 -17.60 11.90 -22.45
C THR A 396 -18.06 10.44 -22.38
N GLU A 397 -17.37 9.62 -21.61
CA GLU A 397 -17.67 8.20 -21.39
C GLU A 397 -17.97 7.94 -19.92
N SER A 398 -18.96 7.12 -19.64
CA SER A 398 -19.36 6.75 -18.28
C SER A 398 -18.35 5.83 -17.62
N ARG A 399 -18.11 6.00 -16.30
CA ARG A 399 -17.42 4.99 -15.47
C ARG A 399 -18.39 3.98 -14.87
N ILE A 400 -19.68 4.27 -14.90
CA ILE A 400 -20.72 3.29 -14.61
C ILE A 400 -21.12 2.65 -15.95
N LEU A 401 -20.82 1.37 -16.09
CA LEU A 401 -20.97 0.64 -17.35
C LEU A 401 -22.20 -0.26 -17.32
N PRO A 402 -22.81 -0.59 -18.47
CA PRO A 402 -23.84 -1.63 -18.53
C PRO A 402 -23.37 -2.98 -17.97
N VAL A 403 -22.18 -3.40 -18.38
CA VAL A 403 -21.38 -4.54 -17.88
C VAL A 403 -19.92 -4.15 -17.95
N LEU A 404 -19.07 -4.71 -17.12
CA LEU A 404 -17.63 -4.52 -17.21
C LEU A 404 -17.14 -4.97 -18.61
N HIS A 405 -16.14 -4.27 -19.13
CA HIS A 405 -15.55 -4.65 -20.43
C HIS A 405 -14.99 -6.08 -20.36
N PRO A 406 -15.05 -6.85 -21.46
CA PRO A 406 -14.45 -8.18 -21.53
C PRO A 406 -12.99 -8.17 -21.09
N GLY A 407 -12.63 -9.08 -20.19
CA GLY A 407 -11.29 -9.17 -19.62
C GLY A 407 -10.99 -8.24 -18.45
N SER A 408 -11.93 -7.36 -18.06
CA SER A 408 -11.77 -6.54 -16.85
C SER A 408 -11.81 -7.41 -15.61
N THR A 409 -10.97 -7.07 -14.64
CA THR A 409 -10.95 -7.73 -13.32
C THR A 409 -12.14 -7.27 -12.49
N VAL A 410 -12.72 -8.16 -11.70
CA VAL A 410 -13.66 -7.84 -10.63
C VAL A 410 -12.88 -7.80 -9.32
N THR A 411 -12.46 -6.61 -8.92
CA THR A 411 -11.70 -6.39 -7.68
C THR A 411 -12.59 -6.62 -6.46
N ASP A 412 -13.79 -5.99 -6.43
CA ASP A 412 -14.79 -6.25 -5.41
C ASP A 412 -16.04 -6.86 -6.05
N THR A 413 -16.42 -8.03 -5.55
CA THR A 413 -17.64 -8.66 -6.01
C THR A 413 -18.86 -7.84 -5.56
N ARG A 414 -19.92 -7.85 -6.38
CA ARG A 414 -21.15 -7.10 -6.13
C ARG A 414 -21.81 -7.35 -4.76
N ALA A 415 -21.54 -8.49 -4.14
CA ALA A 415 -22.06 -8.83 -2.81
C ALA A 415 -21.33 -8.06 -1.69
N ASN A 416 -20.09 -7.65 -1.89
CA ASN A 416 -19.30 -6.93 -0.88
C ASN A 416 -19.52 -5.42 -0.89
N VAL A 417 -19.87 -4.83 -2.04
CA VAL A 417 -20.00 -3.37 -2.21
C VAL A 417 -21.14 -2.80 -1.37
N GLN A 418 -20.83 -1.76 -0.59
CA GLN A 418 -21.82 -1.06 0.24
C GLN A 418 -22.20 0.28 -0.38
N TYR A 419 -21.40 1.33 -0.24
CA TYR A 419 -21.67 2.63 -0.83
C TYR A 419 -20.90 2.86 -2.11
N VAL A 420 -21.56 3.42 -3.12
CA VAL A 420 -20.93 3.95 -4.32
C VAL A 420 -21.20 5.45 -4.36
N VAL A 421 -20.16 6.24 -4.63
CA VAL A 421 -20.22 7.72 -4.59
C VAL A 421 -19.65 8.29 -5.88
N THR A 422 -20.40 9.19 -6.49
CA THR A 422 -19.96 10.06 -7.58
C THR A 422 -20.26 11.52 -7.24
N GLU A 423 -19.88 12.45 -8.08
CA GLU A 423 -20.24 13.87 -7.93
C GLU A 423 -21.76 14.13 -7.97
N TYR A 424 -22.54 13.20 -8.49
CA TYR A 424 -24.01 13.31 -8.60
C TYR A 424 -24.78 12.69 -7.44
N GLY A 425 -24.10 11.97 -6.54
CA GLY A 425 -24.76 11.38 -5.38
C GLY A 425 -24.05 10.19 -4.78
N MET A 426 -24.67 9.64 -3.75
CA MET A 426 -24.25 8.46 -3.01
C MET A 426 -25.40 7.46 -2.94
N VAL A 427 -25.13 6.19 -3.19
CA VAL A 427 -26.13 5.11 -3.11
C VAL A 427 -25.58 3.93 -2.30
N ASN A 428 -26.46 3.30 -1.52
CA ASN A 428 -26.17 2.08 -0.80
C ASN A 428 -26.72 0.88 -1.59
N LEU A 429 -25.85 -0.08 -1.91
CA LEU A 429 -26.16 -1.28 -2.71
C LEU A 429 -26.43 -2.52 -1.85
N LYS A 430 -26.16 -2.49 -0.54
CA LYS A 430 -26.44 -3.65 0.32
C LYS A 430 -27.94 -3.92 0.41
N GLY A 431 -28.32 -5.19 0.27
CA GLY A 431 -29.71 -5.62 0.27
C GLY A 431 -30.54 -5.25 -0.96
N ALA A 432 -29.96 -4.47 -1.91
CA ALA A 432 -30.66 -4.06 -3.12
C ALA A 432 -30.69 -5.20 -4.15
N SER A 433 -31.88 -5.41 -4.77
CA SER A 433 -32.08 -6.27 -5.93
C SER A 433 -31.36 -5.72 -7.17
N LEU A 434 -31.23 -6.52 -8.23
CA LEU A 434 -30.61 -6.06 -9.48
C LEU A 434 -31.36 -4.87 -10.10
N TRP A 435 -32.68 -4.82 -9.98
CA TRP A 435 -33.49 -3.69 -10.43
C TRP A 435 -33.15 -2.41 -9.65
N GLU A 436 -33.10 -2.50 -8.33
CA GLU A 436 -32.77 -1.36 -7.47
C GLU A 436 -31.32 -0.92 -7.62
N ARG A 437 -30.39 -1.86 -7.86
CA ARG A 437 -28.98 -1.53 -8.15
C ARG A 437 -28.87 -0.71 -9.44
N ALA A 438 -29.51 -1.16 -10.52
CA ALA A 438 -29.52 -0.43 -11.78
C ALA A 438 -30.11 0.98 -11.60
N GLU A 439 -31.26 1.11 -10.93
CA GLU A 439 -31.88 2.41 -10.65
C GLU A 439 -30.96 3.33 -9.85
N LYS A 440 -30.42 2.85 -8.75
CA LYS A 440 -29.51 3.60 -7.88
C LYS A 440 -28.24 4.05 -8.61
N LEU A 441 -27.58 3.14 -9.34
CA LEU A 441 -26.36 3.46 -10.05
C LEU A 441 -26.58 4.43 -11.22
N ILE A 442 -27.68 4.28 -11.95
CA ILE A 442 -28.07 5.22 -13.02
C ILE A 442 -28.37 6.60 -12.43
N SER A 443 -28.99 6.69 -11.24
CA SER A 443 -29.29 7.98 -10.60
C SER A 443 -28.04 8.81 -10.29
N ILE A 444 -26.91 8.18 -10.05
CA ILE A 444 -25.62 8.83 -9.78
C ILE A 444 -24.66 8.84 -10.98
N ALA A 445 -25.10 8.35 -12.13
CA ALA A 445 -24.34 8.43 -13.38
C ALA A 445 -24.36 9.84 -13.97
N HIS A 446 -23.39 10.16 -14.83
CA HIS A 446 -23.40 11.43 -15.58
C HIS A 446 -24.72 11.59 -16.36
N PRO A 447 -25.40 12.74 -16.29
CA PRO A 447 -26.70 12.93 -16.94
C PRO A 447 -26.74 12.50 -18.40
N ASP A 448 -25.73 12.86 -19.19
CA ASP A 448 -25.64 12.53 -20.63
C ASP A 448 -25.52 11.02 -20.93
N CYS A 449 -25.19 10.21 -19.91
CA CYS A 449 -25.02 8.75 -20.07
C CYS A 449 -26.24 7.96 -19.57
N ARG A 450 -27.20 8.58 -18.87
CA ARG A 450 -28.30 7.86 -18.21
C ARG A 450 -29.22 7.14 -19.19
N GLU A 451 -29.60 7.80 -20.28
CA GLU A 451 -30.47 7.22 -21.32
C GLU A 451 -29.89 5.93 -21.91
N GLU A 452 -28.59 5.94 -22.22
CA GLU A 452 -27.89 4.77 -22.75
C GLU A 452 -27.86 3.65 -21.69
N LEU A 453 -27.60 3.98 -20.41
CA LEU A 453 -27.58 3.01 -19.33
C LEU A 453 -28.97 2.41 -19.06
N ILE A 454 -30.06 3.20 -19.16
CA ILE A 454 -31.44 2.72 -19.06
C ILE A 454 -31.74 1.73 -20.19
N ALA A 455 -31.45 2.10 -21.43
CA ALA A 455 -31.67 1.22 -22.59
C ALA A 455 -30.92 -0.10 -22.45
N ALA A 456 -29.67 -0.06 -21.97
CA ALA A 456 -28.88 -1.26 -21.70
C ALA A 456 -29.48 -2.11 -20.57
N ALA A 457 -29.94 -1.48 -19.48
CA ALA A 457 -30.57 -2.16 -18.35
C ALA A 457 -31.90 -2.84 -18.75
N GLU A 458 -32.69 -2.19 -19.63
CA GLU A 458 -33.91 -2.79 -20.22
C GLU A 458 -33.57 -4.05 -21.03
N LYS A 459 -32.57 -3.97 -21.92
CA LYS A 459 -32.11 -5.10 -22.71
C LYS A 459 -31.60 -6.27 -21.85
N GLN A 460 -31.01 -5.97 -20.69
CA GLN A 460 -30.49 -6.96 -19.74
C GLN A 460 -31.58 -7.52 -18.78
N GLY A 461 -32.81 -7.00 -18.82
CA GLY A 461 -33.91 -7.41 -17.94
C GLY A 461 -33.72 -6.95 -16.47
N ILE A 462 -32.85 -5.99 -16.22
CA ILE A 462 -32.61 -5.41 -14.89
C ILE A 462 -33.24 -4.02 -14.71
N TRP A 463 -34.08 -3.59 -15.64
CA TRP A 463 -34.89 -2.38 -15.56
C TRP A 463 -36.37 -2.72 -15.67
N ARG A 464 -37.17 -2.30 -14.71
CA ARG A 464 -38.60 -2.56 -14.72
C ARG A 464 -39.38 -1.27 -14.96
N GLN A 465 -40.62 -1.39 -15.41
CA GLN A 465 -41.47 -0.24 -15.69
C GLN A 465 -41.66 0.69 -14.49
N SER A 466 -41.68 0.16 -13.26
CA SER A 466 -41.79 0.96 -12.03
C SER A 466 -40.56 1.84 -11.75
N ASN A 467 -39.44 1.61 -12.42
CA ASN A 467 -38.26 2.45 -12.31
C ASN A 467 -38.30 3.67 -13.26
N LYS A 468 -39.29 3.71 -14.16
CA LYS A 468 -39.50 4.83 -15.10
C LYS A 468 -40.38 5.88 -14.41
N ARG A 469 -39.81 6.63 -13.49
CA ARG A 469 -40.51 7.74 -12.81
C ARG A 469 -40.07 9.07 -13.37
#